data_aa7b2a6dfb31451667fad62f757e7e50
#
_entry.id   aa7b2a6dfb31451667fad62f757e7e50
#
_cell.length_a   1.000
_cell.length_b   1.000
_cell.length_c   1.000
_cell.angle_alpha   90.00
_cell.angle_beta   90.00
_cell.angle_gamma   90.00
#
_symmetry.space_group_name_H-M   'P 1'
#
loop_
_entity.id
_entity.type
_entity.pdbx_description
1 polymer ?
#
loop_
_entity_poly.entity_id
_entity_poly.type
_entity_poly.pdbx_seq_one_letter_code
_entity_poly.pdbx_strand_id
1 'polypeptide(L)'
;MSPHGVFERRAQIRSLGSLPLYFTNQVVVESSAAIDEQLAARGVAPVDWDAVLLSHLDCDHANGLKLVADAKKILVLKDELRFAENGSPVNRISCNADWRRGTKMQTFDWNGLMGSAGRSYDVFGDGMLVMVNIPGHSKGLCALRITGEDGRFVLLCADGVAAQKKSLAWIRAQSRERNCVACIANHDSDVKPGAITL
;
A
#
# COMPACT_ATOMS: atom_id res chain seq x y z
N MET A 1 -9.62 -22.56 -6.63
CA MET A 1 -8.53 -22.78 -5.63
C MET A 1 -8.93 -21.99 -4.41
N SER A 2 -9.07 -22.66 -3.26
CA SER A 2 -9.47 -22.00 -2.01
C SER A 2 -8.51 -20.87 -1.65
N PRO A 3 -8.99 -19.70 -1.20
CA PRO A 3 -8.16 -18.59 -0.71
C PRO A 3 -7.21 -19.01 0.42
N HIS A 4 -7.52 -20.08 1.11
CA HIS A 4 -6.71 -20.65 2.21
C HIS A 4 -5.31 -21.15 1.80
N GLY A 5 -5.00 -21.29 0.51
CA GLY A 5 -3.68 -21.75 0.03
C GLY A 5 -2.51 -20.80 0.34
N VAL A 6 -2.78 -19.53 0.66
CA VAL A 6 -1.74 -18.57 1.03
C VAL A 6 -1.16 -18.88 2.42
N PHE A 7 -1.90 -19.59 3.26
CA PHE A 7 -1.53 -19.90 4.64
C PHE A 7 -0.81 -21.24 4.80
N GLU A 8 -0.80 -22.09 3.78
CA GLU A 8 0.05 -23.27 3.80
C GLU A 8 1.52 -22.86 3.67
N ARG A 9 2.42 -23.48 4.46
CA ARG A 9 3.85 -23.18 4.49
C ARG A 9 4.47 -23.06 3.08
N ARG A 10 4.13 -23.98 2.17
CA ARG A 10 4.64 -23.96 0.79
C ARG A 10 4.11 -22.80 -0.02
N ALA A 11 2.86 -22.41 0.20
CA ALA A 11 2.23 -21.26 -0.45
C ALA A 11 2.82 -19.95 0.07
N GLN A 12 3.06 -19.83 1.38
CA GLN A 12 3.73 -18.67 1.98
C GLN A 12 5.17 -18.52 1.47
N ILE A 13 5.96 -19.61 1.44
CA ILE A 13 7.34 -19.58 0.91
C ILE A 13 7.32 -19.12 -0.56
N ARG A 14 6.38 -19.62 -1.36
CA ARG A 14 6.24 -19.23 -2.77
C ARG A 14 5.82 -17.79 -2.94
N SER A 15 4.90 -17.32 -2.12
CA SER A 15 4.42 -15.93 -2.10
C SER A 15 5.53 -14.98 -1.68
N LEU A 16 6.28 -15.29 -0.64
CA LEU A 16 7.40 -14.49 -0.14
C LEU A 16 8.67 -14.61 -1.01
N GLY A 17 8.75 -15.63 -1.86
CA GLY A 17 9.85 -15.85 -2.82
C GLY A 17 11.15 -16.33 -2.21
N SER A 18 11.23 -16.49 -0.88
CA SER A 18 12.43 -17.01 -0.23
C SER A 18 12.16 -17.64 1.13
N LEU A 19 12.95 -18.64 1.50
CA LEU A 19 12.93 -19.25 2.82
C LEU A 19 13.33 -18.27 3.96
N PRO A 20 14.36 -17.43 3.83
CA PRO A 20 14.68 -16.43 4.84
C PRO A 20 13.51 -15.49 5.12
N LEU A 21 12.86 -14.94 4.07
CA LEU A 21 11.68 -14.10 4.24
C LEU A 21 10.51 -14.84 4.91
N TYR A 22 10.33 -16.12 4.60
CA TYR A 22 9.32 -16.94 5.27
C TYR A 22 9.55 -17.01 6.78
N PHE A 23 10.80 -17.21 7.24
CA PHE A 23 11.10 -17.32 8.67
C PHE A 23 10.96 -15.97 9.41
N THR A 24 11.15 -14.85 8.72
CA THR A 24 11.05 -13.50 9.31
C THR A 24 9.66 -12.90 9.20
N ASN A 25 8.83 -13.37 8.24
CA ASN A 25 7.51 -12.83 7.93
C ASN A 25 6.43 -13.91 7.96
N GLN A 26 6.41 -14.75 9.01
CA GLN A 26 5.33 -15.72 9.18
C GLN A 26 4.05 -14.97 9.54
N VAL A 27 3.05 -15.09 8.69
CA VAL A 27 1.73 -14.51 8.91
C VAL A 27 0.78 -15.64 9.31
N VAL A 28 0.17 -15.52 10.47
CA VAL A 28 -1.00 -16.30 10.85
C VAL A 28 -2.20 -15.42 10.61
N VAL A 29 -2.98 -15.71 9.58
CA VAL A 29 -4.23 -14.99 9.28
C VAL A 29 -5.39 -15.93 9.57
N GLU A 30 -6.32 -15.45 10.36
CA GLU A 30 -7.57 -16.18 10.61
C GLU A 30 -8.37 -16.31 9.31
N SER A 31 -9.19 -17.36 9.22
CA SER A 31 -10.17 -17.48 8.15
C SER A 31 -11.09 -16.24 8.16
N SER A 32 -11.44 -15.71 7.00
CA SER A 32 -12.18 -14.45 6.80
C SER A 32 -11.39 -13.14 7.01
N ALA A 33 -10.09 -13.19 7.27
CA ALA A 33 -9.27 -12.00 7.40
C ALA A 33 -8.58 -11.56 6.09
N ALA A 34 -8.70 -12.32 5.00
CA ALA A 34 -8.22 -11.91 3.70
C ALA A 34 -9.04 -10.71 3.17
N ILE A 35 -8.41 -9.80 2.44
CA ILE A 35 -9.03 -8.54 2.02
C ILE A 35 -10.25 -8.76 1.11
N ASP A 36 -10.18 -9.71 0.21
CA ASP A 36 -11.29 -10.11 -0.67
C ASP A 36 -12.47 -10.68 0.13
N GLU A 37 -12.22 -11.49 1.15
CA GLU A 37 -13.25 -12.04 2.05
C GLU A 37 -13.91 -10.95 2.90
N GLN A 38 -13.10 -10.02 3.46
CA GLN A 38 -13.64 -8.90 4.25
C GLN A 38 -14.50 -7.96 3.42
N LEU A 39 -14.14 -7.73 2.18
CA LEU A 39 -14.91 -6.86 1.28
C LEU A 39 -16.14 -7.57 0.73
N ALA A 40 -16.03 -8.86 0.41
CA ALA A 40 -17.19 -9.68 0.03
C ALA A 40 -18.25 -9.72 1.14
N ALA A 41 -17.82 -9.78 2.40
CA ALA A 41 -18.74 -9.68 3.54
C ALA A 41 -19.48 -8.32 3.63
N ARG A 42 -18.99 -7.30 2.93
CA ARG A 42 -19.60 -5.97 2.79
C ARG A 42 -20.33 -5.78 1.45
N GLY A 43 -20.45 -6.83 0.66
CA GLY A 43 -21.10 -6.80 -0.66
C GLY A 43 -20.25 -6.14 -1.74
N VAL A 44 -18.93 -6.03 -1.55
CA VAL A 44 -18.01 -5.41 -2.50
C VAL A 44 -17.10 -6.47 -3.10
N ALA A 45 -17.12 -6.60 -4.42
CA ALA A 45 -16.22 -7.49 -5.16
C ALA A 45 -15.04 -6.71 -5.79
N PRO A 46 -13.88 -7.34 -6.03
CA PRO A 46 -12.74 -6.65 -6.66
C PRO A 46 -13.08 -5.98 -8.01
N VAL A 47 -14.00 -6.55 -8.80
CA VAL A 47 -14.46 -5.96 -10.08
C VAL A 47 -15.19 -4.62 -9.91
N ASP A 48 -15.74 -4.35 -8.72
CA ASP A 48 -16.43 -3.10 -8.42
C ASP A 48 -15.47 -1.95 -8.11
N TRP A 49 -14.17 -2.26 -7.88
CA TRP A 49 -13.21 -1.26 -7.51
C TRP A 49 -12.72 -0.47 -8.72
N ASP A 50 -12.76 0.85 -8.59
CA ASP A 50 -12.23 1.75 -9.61
C ASP A 50 -10.71 1.74 -9.65
N ALA A 51 -10.07 1.65 -8.48
CA ALA A 51 -8.62 1.61 -8.39
C ALA A 51 -8.12 0.89 -7.14
N VAL A 52 -7.01 0.17 -7.29
CA VAL A 52 -6.13 -0.28 -6.21
C VAL A 52 -4.87 0.57 -6.27
N LEU A 53 -4.52 1.22 -5.16
CA LEU A 53 -3.34 2.09 -5.07
C LEU A 53 -2.27 1.38 -4.25
N LEU A 54 -1.12 1.13 -4.84
CA LEU A 54 0.01 0.50 -4.15
C LEU A 54 0.93 1.57 -3.58
N SER A 55 1.10 1.58 -2.26
CA SER A 55 2.01 2.50 -1.58
C SER A 55 3.48 2.21 -1.92
N HIS A 56 3.83 0.92 -2.01
CA HIS A 56 5.10 0.36 -2.44
C HIS A 56 4.95 -1.14 -2.75
N LEU A 57 6.04 -1.80 -3.14
CA LEU A 57 6.00 -3.16 -3.68
C LEU A 57 6.69 -4.21 -2.78
N ASP A 58 6.79 -3.99 -1.48
CA ASP A 58 7.24 -5.04 -0.57
C ASP A 58 6.18 -6.13 -0.41
N CYS A 59 6.64 -7.33 -0.11
CA CYS A 59 5.81 -8.53 -0.15
C CYS A 59 4.62 -8.48 0.82
N ASP A 60 4.77 -7.87 1.97
CA ASP A 60 3.72 -7.73 2.99
C ASP A 60 2.65 -6.68 2.61
N HIS A 61 2.94 -5.81 1.63
CA HIS A 61 1.99 -4.82 1.11
C HIS A 61 1.38 -5.21 -0.24
N ALA A 62 2.03 -6.08 -1.01
CA ALA A 62 1.65 -6.34 -2.38
C ALA A 62 1.38 -7.82 -2.72
N ASN A 63 1.66 -8.77 -1.83
CA ASN A 63 1.45 -10.19 -2.11
C ASN A 63 -0.03 -10.60 -2.30
N GLY A 64 -0.96 -9.80 -1.79
CA GLY A 64 -2.41 -9.94 -2.01
C GLY A 64 -2.90 -9.48 -3.38
N LEU A 65 -2.02 -9.01 -4.27
CA LEU A 65 -2.38 -8.37 -5.53
C LEU A 65 -3.23 -9.27 -6.45
N LYS A 66 -3.03 -10.59 -6.40
CA LYS A 66 -3.85 -11.55 -7.17
C LYS A 66 -5.30 -11.64 -6.69
N LEU A 67 -5.57 -11.33 -5.43
CA LEU A 67 -6.92 -11.32 -4.86
C LEU A 67 -7.75 -10.13 -5.36
N VAL A 68 -7.07 -9.09 -5.85
CA VAL A 68 -7.67 -7.85 -6.33
C VAL A 68 -7.38 -7.59 -7.82
N ALA A 69 -6.94 -8.62 -8.54
CA ALA A 69 -6.51 -8.50 -9.94
C ALA A 69 -7.62 -8.07 -10.90
N ASP A 70 -8.89 -8.27 -10.53
CA ASP A 70 -10.07 -7.90 -11.31
C ASP A 70 -10.50 -6.44 -11.11
N ALA A 71 -9.80 -5.66 -10.28
CA ALA A 71 -10.02 -4.23 -10.16
C ALA A 71 -9.81 -3.52 -11.50
N LYS A 72 -10.58 -2.46 -11.77
CA LYS A 72 -10.52 -1.71 -13.03
C LYS A 72 -9.13 -1.13 -13.31
N LYS A 73 -8.43 -0.69 -12.24
CA LYS A 73 -7.06 -0.16 -12.31
C LYS A 73 -6.25 -0.64 -11.11
N ILE A 74 -4.98 -0.96 -11.34
CA ILE A 74 -4.00 -1.18 -10.27
C ILE A 74 -2.85 -0.22 -10.52
N LEU A 75 -2.70 0.77 -9.66
CA LEU A 75 -1.78 1.89 -9.83
C LEU A 75 -0.56 1.74 -8.92
N VAL A 76 0.61 1.91 -9.51
CA VAL A 76 1.90 1.93 -8.81
C VAL A 76 2.78 3.04 -9.36
N LEU A 77 3.58 3.66 -8.48
CA LEU A 77 4.56 4.65 -8.95
C LEU A 77 5.57 3.98 -9.89
N LYS A 78 5.85 4.62 -11.03
CA LYS A 78 6.80 4.14 -12.04
C LYS A 78 8.20 3.88 -11.47
N ASP A 79 8.68 4.77 -10.60
CA ASP A 79 9.99 4.60 -9.98
C ASP A 79 10.02 3.45 -8.97
N GLU A 80 8.90 3.15 -8.31
CA GLU A 80 8.76 1.99 -7.42
C GLU A 80 8.80 0.68 -8.20
N LEU A 81 8.07 0.62 -9.32
CA LEU A 81 8.11 -0.55 -10.19
C LEU A 81 9.53 -0.79 -10.75
N ARG A 82 10.21 0.26 -11.19
CA ARG A 82 11.61 0.17 -11.65
C ARG A 82 12.56 -0.29 -10.54
N PHE A 83 12.35 0.21 -9.32
CA PHE A 83 13.13 -0.21 -8.16
C PHE A 83 12.94 -1.71 -7.86
N ALA A 84 11.69 -2.18 -7.90
CA ALA A 84 11.35 -3.59 -7.71
C ALA A 84 11.95 -4.51 -8.81
N GLU A 85 12.01 -4.04 -10.05
CA GLU A 85 12.51 -4.82 -11.19
C GLU A 85 14.04 -4.80 -11.31
N ASN A 86 14.68 -3.66 -11.04
CA ASN A 86 16.09 -3.42 -11.29
C ASN A 86 16.91 -3.17 -10.01
N GLY A 87 16.31 -3.32 -8.86
CA GLY A 87 16.95 -3.14 -7.56
C GLY A 87 18.00 -4.21 -7.24
N SER A 88 18.62 -4.08 -6.07
CA SER A 88 19.57 -5.07 -5.56
C SER A 88 18.93 -6.48 -5.48
N PRO A 89 19.74 -7.56 -5.43
CA PRO A 89 19.20 -8.91 -5.24
C PRO A 89 18.27 -9.02 -4.02
N VAL A 90 18.55 -8.29 -2.94
CA VAL A 90 17.71 -8.24 -1.73
C VAL A 90 16.34 -7.62 -2.06
N ASN A 91 16.33 -6.48 -2.74
CA ASN A 91 15.08 -5.80 -3.14
C ASN A 91 14.24 -6.68 -4.08
N ARG A 92 14.89 -7.41 -5.00
CA ARG A 92 14.19 -8.33 -5.90
C ARG A 92 13.59 -9.53 -5.18
N ILE A 93 14.15 -9.91 -4.03
CA ILE A 93 13.60 -10.97 -3.19
C ILE A 93 12.37 -10.45 -2.43
N SER A 94 12.44 -9.26 -1.81
CA SER A 94 11.30 -8.66 -1.10
C SER A 94 10.15 -8.25 -2.03
N CYS A 95 10.47 -7.88 -3.27
CA CYS A 95 9.51 -7.50 -4.30
C CYS A 95 9.27 -8.65 -5.30
N ASN A 96 9.01 -9.84 -4.81
CA ASN A 96 8.92 -11.06 -5.63
C ASN A 96 7.99 -10.91 -6.85
N ALA A 97 8.46 -11.40 -8.00
CA ALA A 97 7.74 -11.32 -9.25
C ALA A 97 6.52 -12.26 -9.36
N ASP A 98 6.40 -13.29 -8.52
CA ASP A 98 5.35 -14.30 -8.67
C ASP A 98 3.94 -13.73 -8.44
N TRP A 99 3.76 -12.85 -7.47
CA TRP A 99 2.47 -12.20 -7.24
C TRP A 99 2.20 -11.05 -8.24
N ARG A 100 3.25 -10.49 -8.87
CA ARG A 100 3.13 -9.48 -9.94
C ARG A 100 2.83 -10.08 -11.30
N ARG A 101 3.23 -11.33 -11.53
CA ARG A 101 3.14 -12.00 -12.84
C ARG A 101 1.69 -12.13 -13.28
N GLY A 102 1.38 -11.57 -14.44
CA GLY A 102 0.04 -11.59 -15.01
C GLY A 102 -0.89 -10.49 -14.49
N THR A 103 -0.47 -9.69 -13.52
CA THR A 103 -1.25 -8.56 -13.03
C THR A 103 -1.00 -7.34 -13.91
N LYS A 104 -2.08 -6.73 -14.41
CA LYS A 104 -2.03 -5.53 -15.26
C LYS A 104 -1.87 -4.28 -14.40
N MET A 105 -0.67 -4.01 -13.91
CA MET A 105 -0.36 -2.76 -13.22
C MET A 105 -0.18 -1.61 -14.21
N GLN A 106 -0.76 -0.47 -13.89
CA GLN A 106 -0.55 0.79 -14.58
C GLN A 106 0.39 1.67 -13.74
N THR A 107 1.33 2.33 -14.39
CA THR A 107 2.24 3.23 -13.69
C THR A 107 1.75 4.66 -13.80
N PHE A 108 1.98 5.44 -12.73
CA PHE A 108 1.81 6.88 -12.74
C PHE A 108 3.13 7.60 -12.49
N ASP A 109 3.19 8.85 -12.88
CA ASP A 109 4.25 9.81 -12.54
C ASP A 109 3.64 10.95 -11.71
N TRP A 110 4.49 11.76 -11.08
CA TRP A 110 4.06 12.86 -10.23
C TRP A 110 3.40 13.98 -11.06
N ASN A 111 2.26 14.50 -10.57
CA ASN A 111 1.53 15.62 -11.17
C ASN A 111 1.32 16.79 -10.18
N GLY A 112 1.86 16.69 -8.95
CA GLY A 112 1.71 17.69 -7.90
C GLY A 112 2.99 17.84 -7.04
N LEU A 113 2.98 18.82 -6.15
CA LEU A 113 4.13 19.26 -5.37
C LEU A 113 3.98 19.04 -3.85
N MET A 114 3.03 18.23 -3.41
CA MET A 114 2.82 17.96 -1.98
C MET A 114 3.96 17.07 -1.41
N GLY A 115 4.16 17.17 -0.11
CA GLY A 115 5.06 16.28 0.64
C GLY A 115 6.48 16.81 0.82
N SER A 116 7.27 16.07 1.60
CA SER A 116 8.65 16.42 1.94
C SER A 116 9.60 16.42 0.75
N ALA A 117 9.28 15.67 -0.28
CA ALA A 117 10.03 15.57 -1.53
C ALA A 117 9.47 16.51 -2.62
N GLY A 118 8.40 17.28 -2.36
CA GLY A 118 7.72 18.09 -3.35
C GLY A 118 7.15 17.24 -4.50
N ARG A 119 6.65 16.05 -4.20
CA ARG A 119 6.16 15.10 -5.21
C ARG A 119 4.88 14.45 -4.73
N SER A 120 3.82 14.60 -5.49
CA SER A 120 2.53 13.96 -5.23
C SER A 120 1.84 13.59 -6.53
N TYR A 121 0.86 12.71 -6.42
CA TYR A 121 -0.01 12.31 -7.51
C TYR A 121 -1.46 12.42 -7.06
N ASP A 122 -2.18 13.35 -7.64
CA ASP A 122 -3.61 13.51 -7.48
C ASP A 122 -4.30 12.51 -8.41
N VAL A 123 -4.98 11.52 -7.80
CA VAL A 123 -5.51 10.35 -8.52
C VAL A 123 -6.65 10.73 -9.46
N PHE A 124 -7.51 11.67 -9.03
CA PHE A 124 -8.69 12.10 -9.78
C PHE A 124 -8.59 13.54 -10.30
N GLY A 125 -7.59 14.29 -9.86
CA GLY A 125 -7.38 15.68 -10.26
C GLY A 125 -8.23 16.69 -9.49
N ASP A 126 -8.90 16.28 -8.41
CA ASP A 126 -9.78 17.07 -7.57
C ASP A 126 -9.23 17.33 -6.16
N GLY A 127 -8.05 16.79 -5.85
CA GLY A 127 -7.40 16.92 -4.54
C GLY A 127 -7.98 16.03 -3.44
N MET A 128 -9.01 15.25 -3.72
CA MET A 128 -9.65 14.39 -2.72
C MET A 128 -8.79 13.17 -2.37
N LEU A 129 -8.08 12.62 -3.36
CA LEU A 129 -7.25 11.42 -3.19
C LEU A 129 -5.86 11.65 -3.73
N VAL A 130 -4.90 11.91 -2.84
CA VAL A 130 -3.54 12.30 -3.22
C VAL A 130 -2.51 11.34 -2.66
N MET A 131 -1.74 10.69 -3.54
CA MET A 131 -0.57 9.91 -3.15
C MET A 131 0.62 10.85 -3.00
N VAL A 132 1.28 10.83 -1.85
CA VAL A 132 2.37 11.74 -1.49
C VAL A 132 3.66 10.97 -1.30
N ASN A 133 4.73 11.36 -2.00
CA ASN A 133 6.02 10.70 -1.86
C ASN A 133 6.65 10.95 -0.48
N ILE A 134 6.90 9.88 0.25
CA ILE A 134 7.56 9.86 1.57
C ILE A 134 8.76 8.91 1.53
N PRO A 135 9.80 9.21 0.73
CA PRO A 135 10.89 8.28 0.48
C PRO A 135 11.63 7.89 1.77
N GLY A 136 12.20 6.68 1.77
CA GLY A 136 13.00 6.16 2.89
C GLY A 136 13.08 4.66 2.88
N HIS A 137 12.02 3.98 3.22
CA HIS A 137 11.89 2.53 3.16
C HIS A 137 12.08 2.02 1.72
N SER A 138 11.34 2.60 0.77
CA SER A 138 11.64 2.49 -0.66
C SER A 138 11.74 3.88 -1.30
N LYS A 139 12.21 3.95 -2.56
CA LYS A 139 12.29 5.22 -3.30
C LYS A 139 10.92 5.78 -3.64
N GLY A 140 9.99 4.90 -3.94
CA GLY A 140 8.66 5.23 -4.37
C GLY A 140 7.61 5.14 -3.27
N LEU A 141 8.00 4.92 -2.01
CA LEU A 141 7.05 4.86 -0.90
C LEU A 141 6.12 6.07 -0.89
N CYS A 142 4.82 5.79 -0.84
CA CYS A 142 3.78 6.81 -0.81
C CYS A 142 2.94 6.70 0.47
N ALA A 143 2.63 7.85 1.05
CA ALA A 143 1.45 8.01 1.89
C ALA A 143 0.24 8.33 1.01
N LEU A 144 -0.96 8.06 1.53
CA LEU A 144 -2.21 8.44 0.89
C LEU A 144 -2.95 9.44 1.77
N ARG A 145 -3.23 10.64 1.23
CA ARG A 145 -4.10 11.64 1.84
C ARG A 145 -5.48 11.55 1.21
N ILE A 146 -6.49 11.35 2.05
CA ILE A 146 -7.91 11.30 1.68
C ILE A 146 -8.57 12.52 2.30
N THR A 147 -9.09 13.42 1.48
CA THR A 147 -9.67 14.70 1.92
C THR A 147 -11.16 14.69 1.64
N GLY A 148 -11.97 15.00 2.65
CA GLY A 148 -13.41 15.17 2.53
C GLY A 148 -13.79 16.53 1.96
N GLU A 149 -15.07 16.72 1.62
CA GLU A 149 -15.60 17.97 1.05
C GLU A 149 -15.44 19.17 2.00
N ASP A 150 -15.42 18.94 3.29
CA ASP A 150 -15.22 19.97 4.33
C ASP A 150 -13.74 20.31 4.59
N GLY A 151 -12.83 19.71 3.83
CA GLY A 151 -11.38 19.91 3.95
C GLY A 151 -10.72 19.13 5.10
N ARG A 152 -11.48 18.34 5.87
CA ARG A 152 -10.88 17.38 6.81
C ARG A 152 -10.21 16.25 6.04
N PHE A 153 -9.18 15.66 6.60
CA PHE A 153 -8.46 14.60 5.93
C PHE A 153 -7.96 13.47 6.85
N VAL A 154 -7.76 12.31 6.25
CA VAL A 154 -7.05 11.17 6.82
C VAL A 154 -5.74 10.99 6.06
N LEU A 155 -4.67 10.68 6.79
CA LEU A 155 -3.37 10.35 6.21
C LEU A 155 -3.03 8.89 6.53
N LEU A 156 -2.95 8.05 5.49
CA LEU A 156 -2.48 6.68 5.58
C LEU A 156 -1.00 6.66 5.20
N CYS A 157 -0.13 6.36 6.16
CA CYS A 157 1.32 6.56 6.02
C CYS A 157 2.09 5.33 5.53
N ALA A 158 1.41 4.21 5.23
CA ALA A 158 2.09 2.96 4.88
C ALA A 158 3.26 2.68 5.86
N ASP A 159 4.45 2.33 5.39
CA ASP A 159 5.65 2.13 6.21
C ASP A 159 6.40 3.44 6.51
N GLY A 160 5.65 4.50 6.74
CA GLY A 160 6.17 5.83 7.02
C GLY A 160 7.10 5.91 8.23
N VAL A 161 7.00 4.97 9.18
CA VAL A 161 7.93 4.87 10.32
C VAL A 161 9.37 4.62 9.88
N ALA A 162 9.58 3.92 8.76
CA ALA A 162 10.88 3.66 8.14
C ALA A 162 11.29 4.73 7.11
N ALA A 163 10.51 5.80 6.98
CA ALA A 163 10.79 6.89 6.06
C ALA A 163 12.00 7.75 6.49
N GLN A 164 12.56 8.50 5.54
CA GLN A 164 13.64 9.44 5.84
C GLN A 164 13.18 10.52 6.84
N LYS A 165 14.13 11.12 7.57
CA LYS A 165 13.84 12.17 8.58
C LYS A 165 12.94 13.29 8.07
N LYS A 166 13.13 13.74 6.81
CA LYS A 166 12.29 14.78 6.18
C LYS A 166 10.84 14.31 5.99
N SER A 167 10.65 13.07 5.56
CA SER A 167 9.33 12.46 5.38
C SER A 167 8.62 12.29 6.72
N LEU A 168 9.32 11.81 7.75
CA LEU A 168 8.79 11.73 9.12
C LEU A 168 8.41 13.11 9.68
N ALA A 169 9.22 14.12 9.45
CA ALA A 169 8.92 15.50 9.86
C ALA A 169 7.65 16.01 9.17
N TRP A 170 7.49 15.74 7.88
CA TRP A 170 6.30 16.09 7.13
C TRP A 170 5.06 15.36 7.65
N ILE A 171 5.12 14.04 7.86
CA ILE A 171 4.01 13.23 8.43
C ILE A 171 3.58 13.82 9.78
N ARG A 172 4.55 14.10 10.67
CA ARG A 172 4.28 14.68 11.99
C ARG A 172 3.67 16.09 11.90
N ALA A 173 4.06 16.90 10.92
CA ALA A 173 3.44 18.19 10.68
C ALA A 173 1.99 18.03 10.25
N GLN A 174 1.71 17.13 9.30
CA GLN A 174 0.35 16.83 8.85
C GLN A 174 -0.53 16.29 9.98
N SER A 175 -0.02 15.39 10.81
CA SER A 175 -0.79 14.80 11.92
C SER A 175 -1.20 15.80 13.00
N ARG A 176 -0.58 17.00 13.02
CA ARG A 176 -0.89 18.09 13.97
C ARG A 176 -1.80 19.15 13.39
N GLU A 177 -2.15 19.07 12.12
CA GLU A 177 -3.10 19.99 11.52
C GLU A 177 -4.49 19.79 12.12
N ARG A 178 -5.23 20.90 12.34
CA ARG A 178 -6.56 20.87 12.98
C ARG A 178 -7.58 20.06 12.18
N ASN A 179 -7.39 19.98 10.88
CA ASN A 179 -8.25 19.25 9.95
C ASN A 179 -7.77 17.81 9.68
N CYS A 180 -6.67 17.35 10.31
CA CYS A 180 -6.28 15.96 10.28
C CYS A 180 -7.12 15.14 11.27
N VAL A 181 -7.99 14.30 10.73
CA VAL A 181 -8.88 13.44 11.55
C VAL A 181 -8.13 12.22 12.07
N ALA A 182 -7.26 11.63 11.24
CA ALA A 182 -6.43 10.50 11.64
C ALA A 182 -5.14 10.45 10.80
N CYS A 183 -4.08 9.97 11.45
CA CYS A 183 -2.81 9.65 10.80
C CYS A 183 -2.46 8.21 11.18
N ILE A 184 -2.51 7.31 10.20
CA ILE A 184 -2.43 5.86 10.40
C ILE A 184 -1.20 5.33 9.68
N ALA A 185 -0.31 4.67 10.41
CA ALA A 185 0.82 3.94 9.85
C ALA A 185 0.51 2.43 9.83
N ASN A 186 1.11 1.72 8.88
CA ASN A 186 1.12 0.27 8.93
C ASN A 186 2.02 -0.22 10.06
N HIS A 187 1.80 -1.44 10.50
CA HIS A 187 2.52 -2.06 11.64
C HIS A 187 2.35 -1.32 12.98
N ASP A 188 1.38 -0.41 13.08
CA ASP A 188 1.02 0.25 14.33
C ASP A 188 -0.01 -0.60 15.08
N SER A 189 0.42 -1.21 16.19
CA SER A 189 -0.42 -2.08 17.03
C SER A 189 -1.53 -1.33 17.77
N ASP A 190 -1.43 -0.01 17.87
CA ASP A 190 -2.41 0.82 18.57
C ASP A 190 -3.61 1.17 17.69
N VAL A 191 -3.49 0.97 16.37
CA VAL A 191 -4.62 1.14 15.44
C VAL A 191 -5.67 0.07 15.68
N LYS A 192 -6.90 0.50 15.94
CA LYS A 192 -8.04 -0.41 16.14
C LYS A 192 -8.94 -0.39 14.91
N PRO A 193 -9.55 -1.54 14.56
CA PRO A 193 -10.57 -1.58 13.53
C PRO A 193 -11.70 -0.57 13.82
N GLY A 194 -12.13 0.17 12.80
CA GLY A 194 -13.17 1.16 12.96
C GLY A 194 -13.52 1.83 11.63
N ALA A 195 -14.50 2.75 11.69
CA ALA A 195 -14.88 3.61 10.58
C ALA A 195 -14.45 5.06 10.89
N ILE A 196 -13.96 5.76 9.88
CA ILE A 196 -13.63 7.18 9.96
C ILE A 196 -14.54 7.90 8.97
N THR A 197 -15.23 8.93 9.43
CA THR A 197 -16.08 9.80 8.59
C THR A 197 -15.33 11.09 8.27
N LEU A 198 -15.21 11.38 6.99
CA LEU A 198 -14.69 12.62 6.43
C LEU A 198 -15.84 13.47 5.89
#